data_29e8ff21992d697e4a403664ff7bb235
#
_entry.id   29e8ff21992d697e4a403664ff7bb235
#
_cell.length_a   1.000
_cell.length_b   1.000
_cell.length_c   1.000
_cell.angle_alpha   90.00
_cell.angle_beta   90.00
_cell.angle_gamma   90.00
#
_symmetry.space_group_name_H-M   'P 1'
#
loop_
_entity.id
_entity.type
_entity.pdbx_description
1 polymer ?
#
loop_
_entity_poly.entity_id
_entity_poly.type
_entity_poly.pdbx_seq_one_letter_code
_entity_poly.pdbx_strand_id
1 'polypeptide(L)'
;MLIREKQERQEHEILSPYASFSDQSRGRDREEEQCDLRTVYQRDRDRIIHCKAFRRLKHKTQVFLSPGDDHYRTRLTHTLEVAQIARTIARSLRLNEDLTEAIALGHDLGHTPFAVSYTHLRAHETTL
;
A
#
# COMPACT_ATOMS: atom_id res chain seq x y z
N MET A 1 -6.82 -19.10 17.48
CA MET A 1 -6.77 -18.42 16.18
C MET A 1 -5.86 -17.21 16.26
N LEU A 2 -4.93 -17.09 15.31
CA LEU A 2 -4.01 -15.97 15.28
C LEU A 2 -4.74 -14.67 14.93
N ILE A 3 -4.19 -13.55 15.36
CA ILE A 3 -4.78 -12.23 15.04
C ILE A 3 -4.82 -12.03 13.54
N ARG A 4 -3.76 -12.42 12.82
CA ARG A 4 -3.73 -12.37 11.35
C ARG A 4 -4.91 -13.14 10.74
N GLU A 5 -5.17 -14.34 11.24
CA GLU A 5 -6.25 -15.17 10.71
C GLU A 5 -7.63 -14.56 10.96
N LYS A 6 -7.81 -13.92 12.11
CA LYS A 6 -9.05 -13.19 12.41
C LYS A 6 -9.27 -12.04 11.43
N GLN A 7 -8.22 -11.30 11.12
CA GLN A 7 -8.31 -10.19 10.17
C GLN A 7 -8.60 -10.68 8.76
N GLU A 8 -7.97 -11.79 8.35
CA GLU A 8 -8.26 -12.40 7.06
C GLU A 8 -9.70 -12.84 6.95
N ARG A 9 -10.24 -13.41 8.02
CA ARG A 9 -11.65 -13.80 8.05
C ARG A 9 -12.58 -12.59 7.95
N GLN A 10 -12.26 -11.51 8.67
CA GLN A 10 -13.07 -10.29 8.61
C GLN A 10 -13.09 -9.70 7.21
N GLU A 11 -11.99 -9.79 6.47
CA GLU A 11 -11.98 -9.35 5.07
C GLU A 11 -13.06 -10.07 4.26
N HIS A 12 -13.17 -11.39 4.41
CA HIS A 12 -14.17 -12.17 3.68
C HIS A 12 -15.61 -11.83 4.09
N GLU A 13 -15.81 -11.35 5.33
CA GLU A 13 -17.13 -10.98 5.82
C GLU A 13 -17.54 -9.57 5.37
N ILE A 14 -16.59 -8.65 5.29
CA ILE A 14 -16.87 -7.22 5.13
C ILE A 14 -16.65 -6.74 3.70
N LEU A 15 -15.60 -7.24 3.02
CA LEU A 15 -15.21 -6.71 1.72
C LEU A 15 -16.11 -7.24 0.60
N SER A 16 -16.14 -6.47 -0.50
CA SER A 16 -16.82 -6.87 -1.73
C SER A 16 -16.26 -8.20 -2.24
N PRO A 17 -17.09 -9.03 -2.89
CA PRO A 17 -16.59 -10.26 -3.54
C PRO A 17 -15.51 -10.01 -4.59
N TYR A 18 -15.43 -8.79 -5.11
CA TYR A 18 -14.45 -8.41 -6.13
C TYR A 18 -13.15 -7.83 -5.54
N ALA A 19 -13.07 -7.71 -4.21
CA ALA A 19 -11.88 -7.19 -3.55
C ALA A 19 -10.74 -8.23 -3.55
N SER A 20 -9.52 -7.75 -3.40
CA SER A 20 -8.37 -8.63 -3.17
C SER A 20 -8.31 -8.99 -1.70
N PHE A 21 -8.18 -10.28 -1.41
CA PHE A 21 -8.13 -10.78 -0.04
C PHE A 21 -6.70 -11.17 0.32
N SER A 22 -6.30 -10.81 1.56
CA SER A 22 -4.93 -11.02 2.01
C SER A 22 -4.51 -12.49 2.00
N ASP A 23 -5.43 -13.40 2.31
CA ASP A 23 -5.14 -14.83 2.34
C ASP A 23 -5.07 -15.47 0.95
N GLN A 24 -5.45 -14.72 -0.08
CA GLN A 24 -5.43 -15.17 -1.47
C GLN A 24 -4.37 -14.42 -2.29
N SER A 25 -3.48 -13.68 -1.64
CA SER A 25 -2.39 -13.01 -2.32
C SER A 25 -1.47 -14.04 -2.98
N ARG A 26 -0.94 -13.69 -4.16
CA ARG A 26 0.03 -14.54 -4.85
C ARG A 26 1.42 -14.52 -4.20
N GLY A 27 1.57 -13.71 -3.16
CA GLY A 27 2.81 -13.64 -2.41
C GLY A 27 3.88 -12.82 -3.10
N ARG A 28 5.11 -13.04 -2.66
CA ARG A 28 6.29 -12.35 -3.17
C ARG A 28 7.14 -13.32 -3.97
N ASP A 29 8.02 -12.77 -4.80
CA ASP A 29 9.01 -13.57 -5.51
C ASP A 29 9.88 -14.37 -4.55
N ARG A 30 10.11 -13.84 -3.36
CA ARG A 30 10.83 -14.53 -2.29
C ARG A 30 9.82 -14.90 -1.20
N GLU A 31 9.70 -16.21 -0.95
CA GLU A 31 8.82 -16.69 0.12
C GLU A 31 9.31 -16.22 1.48
N GLU A 32 8.38 -15.83 2.31
CA GLU A 32 8.64 -15.43 3.68
C GLU A 32 7.63 -16.05 4.61
N GLU A 33 8.06 -16.28 5.85
CA GLU A 33 7.19 -16.76 6.89
C GLU A 33 6.12 -15.72 7.20
N GLN A 34 4.87 -16.16 7.35
CA GLN A 34 3.77 -15.25 7.64
C GLN A 34 3.84 -14.73 9.08
N CYS A 35 3.43 -13.48 9.25
CA CYS A 35 3.35 -12.86 10.57
C CYS A 35 2.09 -13.33 11.30
N ASP A 36 2.19 -13.49 12.62
CA ASP A 36 1.03 -13.90 13.43
C ASP A 36 0.02 -12.77 13.65
N LEU A 37 0.45 -11.52 13.52
CA LEU A 37 -0.37 -10.35 13.84
C LEU A 37 -0.88 -9.62 12.60
N ARG A 38 -0.08 -9.53 11.55
CA ARG A 38 -0.35 -8.71 10.38
C ARG A 38 -0.66 -9.55 9.17
N THR A 39 -1.63 -9.11 8.36
CA THR A 39 -1.88 -9.69 7.04
C THR A 39 -0.71 -9.37 6.11
N VAL A 40 -0.65 -10.06 4.97
CA VAL A 40 0.42 -9.85 3.98
C VAL A 40 0.44 -8.41 3.47
N TYR A 41 -0.72 -7.80 3.27
CA TYR A 41 -0.79 -6.41 2.79
C TYR A 41 -0.37 -5.41 3.85
N GLN A 42 -0.68 -5.68 5.13
CA GLN A 42 -0.20 -4.84 6.22
C GLN A 42 1.32 -4.88 6.34
N ARG A 43 1.91 -6.06 6.15
CA ARG A 43 3.37 -6.20 6.15
C ARG A 43 4.01 -5.45 4.99
N ASP A 44 3.39 -5.51 3.80
CA ASP A 44 3.88 -4.78 2.64
C ASP A 44 3.86 -3.28 2.88
N ARG A 45 2.75 -2.77 3.44
CA ARG A 45 2.63 -1.37 3.81
C ARG A 45 3.73 -0.96 4.80
N ASP A 46 3.92 -1.74 5.84
CA ASP A 46 4.91 -1.42 6.87
C ASP A 46 6.33 -1.43 6.31
N ARG A 47 6.65 -2.36 5.42
CA ARG A 47 7.95 -2.38 4.77
C ARG A 47 8.20 -1.16 3.90
N ILE A 48 7.17 -0.72 3.20
CA ILE A 48 7.28 0.50 2.38
C ILE A 48 7.58 1.70 3.28
N ILE A 49 6.82 1.85 4.36
CA ILE A 49 6.98 2.97 5.28
C ILE A 49 8.39 3.00 5.90
N HIS A 50 8.93 1.84 6.20
CA HIS A 50 10.23 1.74 6.88
C HIS A 50 11.43 1.67 5.93
N CYS A 51 11.22 1.59 4.63
CA CYS A 51 12.33 1.54 3.70
C CYS A 51 12.99 2.91 3.51
N LYS A 52 14.28 2.88 3.16
CA LYS A 52 15.05 4.13 2.98
C LYS A 52 14.51 4.98 1.85
N ALA A 53 14.07 4.36 0.75
CA ALA A 53 13.53 5.07 -0.40
C ALA A 53 12.31 5.90 -0.02
N PHE A 54 11.41 5.35 0.79
CA PHE A 54 10.23 6.07 1.26
C PHE A 54 10.62 7.25 2.14
N ARG A 55 11.55 7.04 3.06
CA ARG A 55 12.01 8.10 3.98
C ARG A 55 12.68 9.25 3.23
N ARG A 56 13.33 8.96 2.10
CA ARG A 56 13.97 10.00 1.28
C ARG A 56 12.97 10.93 0.60
N LEU A 57 11.71 10.54 0.50
CA LEU A 57 10.70 11.39 -0.14
C LEU A 57 10.52 12.73 0.57
N LYS A 58 10.81 12.81 1.86
CA LYS A 58 10.72 14.07 2.60
C LYS A 58 11.78 15.09 2.15
N HIS A 59 12.84 14.64 1.49
CA HIS A 59 13.92 15.49 0.98
C HIS A 59 13.86 15.67 -0.54
N LYS A 60 12.86 15.07 -1.20
CA LYS A 60 12.72 15.15 -2.64
C LYS A 60 12.00 16.41 -3.09
N THR A 61 12.02 16.64 -4.39
CA THR A 61 11.40 17.79 -5.02
C THR A 61 9.98 18.02 -4.52
N GLN A 62 9.69 19.29 -4.20
CA GLN A 62 8.38 19.69 -3.74
C GLN A 62 7.38 19.67 -4.89
N VAL A 63 6.12 19.43 -4.55
CA VAL A 63 5.02 19.49 -5.49
C VAL A 63 4.39 20.88 -5.38
N PHE A 64 4.32 21.60 -6.49
CA PHE A 64 3.70 22.91 -6.54
C PHE A 64 2.18 22.75 -6.60
N LEU A 65 1.46 23.35 -5.65
CA LEU A 65 0.02 23.09 -5.49
C LEU A 65 -0.86 23.87 -6.45
N SER A 66 -0.55 25.14 -6.68
CA SER A 66 -1.32 25.96 -7.60
C SER A 66 -0.49 27.12 -8.12
N PRO A 67 -0.74 27.57 -9.36
CA PRO A 67 -0.05 28.76 -9.89
C PRO A 67 -0.36 29.98 -9.02
N GLY A 68 0.66 30.69 -8.59
CA GLY A 68 0.52 31.85 -7.75
C GLY A 68 0.42 31.57 -6.26
N ASP A 69 0.41 30.31 -5.88
CA ASP A 69 0.45 29.90 -4.49
C ASP A 69 1.90 29.55 -4.13
N ASP A 70 2.40 30.12 -3.03
CA ASP A 70 3.76 29.86 -2.56
C ASP A 70 3.88 28.59 -1.74
N HIS A 71 2.80 27.82 -1.62
CA HIS A 71 2.80 26.58 -0.85
C HIS A 71 3.32 25.42 -1.66
N TYR A 72 4.35 24.79 -1.13
CA TYR A 72 4.94 23.59 -1.70
C TYR A 72 4.76 22.43 -0.75
N ARG A 73 4.67 21.22 -1.31
CA ARG A 73 4.68 19.99 -0.53
C ARG A 73 5.89 19.16 -0.89
N THR A 74 6.42 18.44 0.11
CA THR A 74 7.37 17.39 -0.18
C THR A 74 6.65 16.23 -0.86
N ARG A 75 7.39 15.38 -1.55
CA ARG A 75 6.81 14.17 -2.12
C ARG A 75 6.22 13.26 -1.05
N LEU A 76 6.84 13.23 0.12
CA LEU A 76 6.31 12.45 1.23
C LEU A 76 4.90 12.90 1.62
N THR A 77 4.70 14.19 1.83
CA THR A 77 3.39 14.73 2.20
C THR A 77 2.36 14.44 1.12
N HIS A 78 2.72 14.65 -0.14
CA HIS A 78 1.83 14.36 -1.26
C HIS A 78 1.44 12.88 -1.30
N THR A 79 2.42 12.00 -1.13
CA THR A 79 2.18 10.56 -1.13
C THR A 79 1.24 10.15 -0.01
N LEU A 80 1.42 10.71 1.19
CA LEU A 80 0.53 10.42 2.32
C LEU A 80 -0.90 10.89 2.06
N GLU A 81 -1.06 12.05 1.43
CA GLU A 81 -2.40 12.55 1.09
C GLU A 81 -3.08 11.67 0.04
N VAL A 82 -2.34 11.25 -0.98
CA VAL A 82 -2.86 10.33 -2.00
C VAL A 82 -3.29 9.02 -1.35
N ALA A 83 -2.48 8.49 -0.44
CA ALA A 83 -2.81 7.26 0.27
C ALA A 83 -4.09 7.40 1.09
N GLN A 84 -4.27 8.53 1.76
CA GLN A 84 -5.45 8.80 2.56
C GLN A 84 -6.71 8.83 1.69
N ILE A 85 -6.65 9.52 0.57
CA ILE A 85 -7.78 9.62 -0.37
C ILE A 85 -8.09 8.24 -0.96
N ALA A 86 -7.07 7.52 -1.39
CA ALA A 86 -7.23 6.19 -1.96
C ALA A 86 -7.87 5.23 -0.95
N ARG A 87 -7.45 5.30 0.29
CA ARG A 87 -7.98 4.48 1.37
C ARG A 87 -9.47 4.77 1.60
N THR A 88 -9.87 6.04 1.58
CA THR A 88 -11.26 6.44 1.71
C THR A 88 -12.12 5.88 0.58
N ILE A 89 -11.61 5.95 -0.64
CA ILE A 89 -12.31 5.40 -1.81
C ILE A 89 -12.45 3.87 -1.67
N ALA A 90 -11.37 3.19 -1.31
CA ALA A 90 -11.38 1.74 -1.13
C ALA A 90 -12.41 1.32 -0.06
N ARG A 91 -12.46 2.04 1.04
CA ARG A 91 -13.44 1.75 2.09
C ARG A 91 -14.87 1.93 1.61
N SER A 92 -15.13 2.99 0.85
CA SER A 92 -16.46 3.25 0.29
C SER A 92 -16.92 2.15 -0.66
N LEU A 93 -15.98 1.55 -1.40
CA LEU A 93 -16.25 0.47 -2.34
C LEU A 93 -16.11 -0.92 -1.71
N ARG A 94 -15.78 -0.99 -0.43
CA ARG A 94 -15.50 -2.24 0.31
C ARG A 94 -14.38 -3.06 -0.32
N LEU A 95 -13.35 -2.38 -0.79
CA LEU A 95 -12.12 -2.99 -1.27
C LEU A 95 -11.09 -3.07 -0.14
N ASN A 96 -9.98 -3.76 -0.40
CA ASN A 96 -8.95 -3.94 0.62
C ASN A 96 -8.19 -2.63 0.85
N GLU A 97 -8.40 -2.00 2.01
CA GLU A 97 -7.79 -0.72 2.34
C GLU A 97 -6.29 -0.82 2.52
N ASP A 98 -5.82 -1.90 3.14
CA ASP A 98 -4.38 -2.08 3.41
C ASP A 98 -3.60 -2.24 2.11
N LEU A 99 -4.13 -3.01 1.17
CA LEU A 99 -3.52 -3.15 -0.16
C LEU A 99 -3.51 -1.80 -0.88
N THR A 100 -4.62 -1.09 -0.86
CA THR A 100 -4.74 0.21 -1.52
C THR A 100 -3.74 1.22 -0.96
N GLU A 101 -3.62 1.27 0.36
CA GLU A 101 -2.66 2.14 1.03
C GLU A 101 -1.22 1.77 0.65
N ALA A 102 -0.90 0.48 0.65
CA ALA A 102 0.43 0.02 0.28
C ALA A 102 0.77 0.40 -1.16
N ILE A 103 -0.16 0.23 -2.09
CA ILE A 103 0.04 0.64 -3.49
C ILE A 103 0.29 2.14 -3.58
N ALA A 104 -0.53 2.94 -2.91
CA ALA A 104 -0.42 4.39 -2.95
C ALA A 104 0.91 4.87 -2.34
N LEU A 105 1.31 4.29 -1.22
CA LEU A 105 2.57 4.66 -0.58
C LEU A 105 3.78 4.26 -1.41
N GLY A 106 3.68 3.17 -2.15
CA GLY A 106 4.80 2.63 -2.92
C GLY A 106 4.94 3.21 -4.32
N HIS A 107 3.95 3.93 -4.84
CA HIS A 107 3.94 4.32 -6.26
C HIS A 107 5.08 5.26 -6.64
N ASP A 108 5.63 6.00 -5.69
CA ASP A 108 6.67 7.01 -5.94
C ASP A 108 8.09 6.49 -5.67
N LEU A 109 8.24 5.20 -5.37
CA LEU A 109 9.56 4.66 -4.99
C LEU A 109 10.48 4.42 -6.19
N GLY A 110 9.96 4.46 -7.41
CA GLY A 110 10.78 4.36 -8.61
C GLY A 110 11.47 3.00 -8.78
N HIS A 111 12.78 3.02 -9.07
CA HIS A 111 13.53 1.84 -9.48
C HIS A 111 14.24 1.11 -8.34
N THR A 112 13.78 1.24 -7.11
CA THR A 112 14.37 0.48 -6.01
C THR A 112 14.01 -1.00 -6.17
N PRO A 113 14.85 -1.93 -5.70
CA PRO A 113 14.49 -3.34 -5.74
C PRO A 113 13.17 -3.65 -5.04
N PHE A 114 12.89 -2.91 -3.97
CA PHE A 114 11.64 -3.06 -3.23
C PHE A 114 10.43 -2.64 -4.08
N ALA A 115 10.55 -1.52 -4.80
CA ALA A 115 9.48 -1.05 -5.66
C ALA A 115 9.21 -2.02 -6.81
N VAL A 116 10.24 -2.65 -7.37
CA VAL A 116 10.08 -3.65 -8.42
C VAL A 116 9.29 -4.84 -7.91
N SER A 117 9.65 -5.39 -6.77
CA SER A 117 8.92 -6.50 -6.15
C SER A 117 7.47 -6.14 -5.89
N TYR A 118 7.24 -4.93 -5.40
CA TYR A 118 5.91 -4.46 -5.09
C TYR A 118 5.07 -4.26 -6.35
N THR A 119 5.67 -3.71 -7.39
CA THR A 119 5.00 -3.55 -8.69
C THR A 119 4.60 -4.91 -9.25
N HIS A 120 5.43 -5.92 -9.07
CA HIS A 120 5.16 -7.29 -9.50
C HIS A 120 3.93 -7.84 -8.76
N LEU A 121 3.91 -7.71 -7.45
CA LEU A 121 2.76 -8.12 -6.64
C LEU A 121 1.48 -7.40 -7.05
N ARG A 122 1.56 -6.10 -7.27
CA ARG A 122 0.43 -5.30 -7.73
C ARG A 122 -0.11 -5.80 -9.07
N ALA A 123 0.77 -6.11 -10.02
CA ALA A 123 0.35 -6.62 -11.32
C ALA A 123 -0.41 -7.94 -11.18
N HIS A 124 0.04 -8.82 -10.31
CA HIS A 124 -0.64 -10.08 -10.05
C HIS A 124 -2.02 -9.88 -9.42
N GLU A 125 -2.15 -8.90 -8.53
CA GLU A 125 -3.42 -8.64 -7.85
C GLU A 125 -4.44 -7.95 -8.77
N THR A 126 -4.00 -7.23 -9.79
CA THR A 126 -4.88 -6.46 -10.66
C THR A 126 -5.24 -7.15 -11.97
N THR A 127 -4.61 -8.25 -12.31
CA THR A 127 -4.87 -8.99 -13.55
C THR A 127 -5.93 -10.07 -13.41
N LEU A 128 -6.69 -10.02 -12.39
CA LEU A 128 -7.74 -11.01 -12.12
C LEU A 128 -9.00 -10.77 -13.00
#